data_c4b26a1466bee3267c3ff5e129f447fd
#
_entry.id   c4b26a1466bee3267c3ff5e129f447fd
#
_cell.length_a   1.000
_cell.length_b   1.000
_cell.length_c   1.000
_cell.angle_alpha   90.00
_cell.angle_beta   90.00
_cell.angle_gamma   90.00
#
_symmetry.space_group_name_H-M   'P 1'
#
loop_
_entity.id
_entity.type
_entity.pdbx_description
1 polymer ?
#
loop_
_entity_poly.entity_id
_entity_poly.type
_entity_poly.pdbx_seq_one_letter_code
_entity_poly.pdbx_strand_id
1 'polypeptide(L)'
;YIETQVDLGWFVRGLHHYTAHMMIVAVVIHIFLVIISAGYRKPKEFIYWTSLLIGGVIIGLTVTGNPLPWDQKGYWSYQIETGIAGTMPVIGSTLRSLVIGGNEFGNLTLTRLYTIHVIVLPVIAMLLFTIHLALVRRDRLRTAKIKEAADDPDVDFELDEDDPVKDEITQPYWPYQTTRTLVLTLVLIGIVIMQIMIYPALKNQHVGSELLGWEADLPASEIKLEAPADSSLPFVARPEWFVRFLFELRHMVPKELEVLVTAVLPGVILAILILVPFYEKVLGEKWGQRLAIFVYVGGLLIISGISWYGIKTERSAPDYALNRSQEIAYAARASWLAHENGVPPEGPASLLRNDPKSIGPLIFARHCGICHTWNGHDGTGHNIMEMKDGKKVKATPRASDLAGFATTKWLAEFLTDPKSPKFFGHLGTTKGGDAILNGDMSDWAASYVGPEGVLTKEDIEAVAALVAREAKHRDFEPVSETVIQRGISVFSGKEFKDKTGKVVDFDGYCAQCHAMKAGDPEEEGGGAAPDFNGYGSEKWLSDFIRNPAGEKFYGEKNVMPAFEESKLSKHDLNLLVKWMRGEWQRPKVEK
;
A
#
# COMPACT_ATOMS: atom_id res chain seq x y z
N TYR A 1 11.50 -0.99 -14.14
CA TYR A 1 12.34 -1.03 -15.36
C TYR A 1 12.22 0.28 -16.16
N ILE A 2 11.00 0.65 -16.61
CA ILE A 2 10.80 1.87 -17.44
C ILE A 2 11.29 3.13 -16.69
N GLU A 3 11.02 3.26 -15.41
CA GLU A 3 11.40 4.42 -14.59
C GLU A 3 12.91 4.57 -14.39
N THR A 4 13.64 3.45 -14.29
CA THR A 4 15.03 3.46 -13.81
C THR A 4 16.06 2.99 -14.81
N GLN A 5 15.65 2.22 -15.85
CA GLN A 5 16.56 1.58 -16.79
C GLN A 5 16.40 2.08 -18.23
N VAL A 6 15.31 2.82 -18.52
CA VAL A 6 15.05 3.37 -19.85
C VAL A 6 15.31 4.87 -19.84
N ASP A 7 16.12 5.35 -20.76
CA ASP A 7 16.42 6.78 -20.89
C ASP A 7 15.13 7.58 -21.11
N LEU A 8 14.89 8.59 -20.26
CA LEU A 8 13.64 9.36 -20.20
C LEU A 8 12.36 8.55 -19.99
N GLY A 9 12.47 7.27 -19.59
CA GLY A 9 11.31 6.40 -19.35
C GLY A 9 10.36 6.98 -18.29
N TRP A 10 10.91 7.55 -17.22
CA TRP A 10 10.16 8.26 -16.18
C TRP A 10 9.31 9.42 -16.76
N PHE A 11 9.87 10.18 -17.69
CA PHE A 11 9.17 11.31 -18.32
C PHE A 11 8.04 10.83 -19.24
N VAL A 12 8.31 9.85 -20.11
CA VAL A 12 7.31 9.27 -21.03
C VAL A 12 6.17 8.61 -20.25
N ARG A 13 6.48 7.84 -19.21
CA ARG A 13 5.47 7.24 -18.33
C ARG A 13 4.65 8.31 -17.59
N GLY A 14 5.31 9.34 -17.07
CA GLY A 14 4.65 10.48 -16.44
C GLY A 14 3.74 11.24 -17.41
N LEU A 15 4.20 11.49 -18.63
CA LEU A 15 3.42 12.12 -19.67
C LEU A 15 2.15 11.31 -19.98
N HIS A 16 2.28 9.99 -20.14
CA HIS A 16 1.13 9.12 -20.37
C HIS A 16 0.15 9.13 -19.19
N HIS A 17 0.65 8.98 -17.96
CA HIS A 17 -0.16 8.96 -16.75
C HIS A 17 -0.98 10.26 -16.57
N TYR A 18 -0.33 11.41 -16.56
CA TYR A 18 -1.03 12.68 -16.33
C TYR A 18 -1.93 13.08 -17.50
N THR A 19 -1.53 12.79 -18.75
CA THR A 19 -2.37 13.05 -19.92
C THR A 19 -3.64 12.18 -19.89
N ALA A 20 -3.57 10.92 -19.45
CA ALA A 20 -4.75 10.07 -19.30
C ALA A 20 -5.78 10.67 -18.32
N HIS A 21 -5.32 11.18 -17.17
CA HIS A 21 -6.21 11.88 -16.22
C HIS A 21 -6.78 13.18 -16.81
N MET A 22 -5.95 13.97 -17.51
CA MET A 22 -6.39 15.20 -18.16
C MET A 22 -7.42 14.94 -19.27
N MET A 23 -7.33 13.83 -19.99
CA MET A 23 -8.32 13.44 -21.01
C MET A 23 -9.71 13.22 -20.40
N ILE A 24 -9.82 12.59 -19.23
CA ILE A 24 -11.12 12.42 -18.54
C ILE A 24 -11.72 13.80 -18.23
N VAL A 25 -10.93 14.69 -17.64
CA VAL A 25 -11.37 16.05 -17.32
C VAL A 25 -11.79 16.79 -18.58
N ALA A 26 -11.01 16.70 -19.66
CA ALA A 26 -11.30 17.34 -20.94
C ALA A 26 -12.61 16.86 -21.56
N VAL A 27 -12.90 15.55 -21.49
CA VAL A 27 -14.18 14.98 -21.98
C VAL A 27 -15.37 15.50 -21.17
N VAL A 28 -15.24 15.53 -19.84
CA VAL A 28 -16.28 16.09 -18.96
C VAL A 28 -16.55 17.56 -19.32
N ILE A 29 -15.51 18.36 -19.46
CA ILE A 29 -15.66 19.77 -19.87
C ILE A 29 -16.25 19.88 -21.29
N HIS A 30 -15.81 19.04 -22.24
CA HIS A 30 -16.32 19.05 -23.61
C HIS A 30 -17.84 18.77 -23.66
N ILE A 31 -18.31 17.72 -22.99
CA ILE A 31 -19.75 17.40 -22.92
C ILE A 31 -20.52 18.55 -22.26
N PHE A 32 -19.99 19.14 -21.18
CA PHE A 32 -20.58 20.31 -20.54
C PHE A 32 -20.75 21.50 -21.52
N LEU A 33 -19.69 21.83 -22.26
CA LEU A 33 -19.73 22.91 -23.24
C LEU A 33 -20.73 22.61 -24.37
N VAL A 34 -20.82 21.36 -24.84
CA VAL A 34 -21.80 20.98 -25.87
C VAL A 34 -23.24 21.13 -25.33
N ILE A 35 -23.50 20.77 -24.08
CA ILE A 35 -24.82 20.95 -23.47
C ILE A 35 -25.19 22.42 -23.29
N ILE A 36 -24.27 23.24 -22.77
CA ILE A 36 -24.51 24.70 -22.58
C ILE A 36 -24.73 25.42 -23.91
N SER A 37 -23.95 25.10 -24.91
CA SER A 37 -24.06 25.72 -26.23
C SER A 37 -25.19 25.14 -27.10
N ALA A 38 -26.01 24.23 -26.54
CA ALA A 38 -27.03 23.48 -27.27
C ALA A 38 -26.48 22.75 -28.52
N GLY A 39 -25.20 22.36 -28.50
CA GLY A 39 -24.53 21.67 -29.59
C GLY A 39 -25.01 20.23 -29.84
N TYR A 40 -26.07 19.80 -29.19
CA TYR A 40 -26.80 18.55 -29.37
C TYR A 40 -28.07 18.69 -30.21
N ARG A 41 -28.46 19.96 -30.57
CA ARG A 41 -29.64 20.22 -31.41
C ARG A 41 -29.43 19.76 -32.84
N LYS A 42 -30.53 19.54 -33.56
CA LYS A 42 -30.47 19.22 -34.99
C LYS A 42 -29.71 20.29 -35.76
N PRO A 43 -28.86 19.90 -36.70
CA PRO A 43 -28.52 18.53 -37.14
C PRO A 43 -27.29 17.93 -36.43
N LYS A 44 -26.92 18.45 -35.21
CA LYS A 44 -25.67 18.13 -34.51
C LYS A 44 -25.80 16.94 -33.53
N GLU A 45 -26.94 16.23 -33.49
CA GLU A 45 -27.17 15.11 -32.57
C GLU A 45 -26.12 14.01 -32.73
N PHE A 46 -25.70 13.68 -33.95
CA PHE A 46 -24.68 12.67 -34.19
C PHE A 46 -23.31 13.10 -33.70
N ILE A 47 -22.99 14.41 -33.76
CA ILE A 47 -21.77 14.98 -33.18
C ILE A 47 -21.77 14.80 -31.69
N TYR A 48 -22.88 15.06 -31.02
CA TYR A 48 -23.05 14.86 -29.59
C TYR A 48 -22.91 13.37 -29.19
N TRP A 49 -23.60 12.45 -29.86
CA TRP A 49 -23.51 11.02 -29.55
C TRP A 49 -22.11 10.45 -29.80
N THR A 50 -21.42 10.88 -30.85
CA THR A 50 -20.02 10.47 -31.07
C THR A 50 -19.10 10.99 -29.98
N SER A 51 -19.37 12.18 -29.40
CA SER A 51 -18.63 12.68 -28.21
C SER A 51 -18.83 11.79 -26.99
N LEU A 52 -20.08 11.33 -26.74
CA LEU A 52 -20.36 10.38 -25.64
C LEU A 52 -19.67 9.04 -25.86
N LEU A 53 -19.67 8.51 -27.08
CA LEU A 53 -18.99 7.25 -27.40
C LEU A 53 -17.47 7.38 -27.22
N ILE A 54 -16.85 8.47 -27.66
CA ILE A 54 -15.43 8.76 -27.42
C ILE A 54 -15.16 8.82 -25.91
N GLY A 55 -16.02 9.49 -25.14
CA GLY A 55 -15.94 9.53 -23.70
C GLY A 55 -15.97 8.13 -23.06
N GLY A 56 -16.86 7.26 -23.52
CA GLY A 56 -16.93 5.86 -23.09
C GLY A 56 -15.65 5.07 -23.39
N VAL A 57 -15.05 5.27 -24.57
CA VAL A 57 -13.78 4.63 -24.95
C VAL A 57 -12.62 5.16 -24.09
N ILE A 58 -12.59 6.45 -23.77
CA ILE A 58 -11.57 7.02 -22.87
C ILE A 58 -11.68 6.43 -21.47
N ILE A 59 -12.89 6.27 -20.92
CA ILE A 59 -13.10 5.57 -19.64
C ILE A 59 -12.61 4.12 -19.76
N GLY A 60 -12.96 3.42 -20.83
CA GLY A 60 -12.49 2.05 -21.12
C GLY A 60 -10.96 1.94 -21.16
N LEU A 61 -10.29 2.89 -21.83
CA LEU A 61 -8.83 2.99 -21.84
C LEU A 61 -8.28 3.17 -20.44
N THR A 62 -8.87 4.03 -19.62
CA THR A 62 -8.38 4.27 -18.26
C THR A 62 -8.56 3.03 -17.37
N VAL A 63 -9.70 2.37 -17.43
CA VAL A 63 -9.99 1.14 -16.68
C VAL A 63 -9.05 0.00 -17.10
N THR A 64 -8.81 -0.19 -18.39
CA THR A 64 -7.94 -1.27 -18.89
C THR A 64 -6.45 -0.97 -18.73
N GLY A 65 -6.06 0.30 -18.65
CA GLY A 65 -4.67 0.72 -18.47
C GLY A 65 -4.19 0.67 -17.03
N ASN A 66 -5.09 0.91 -16.07
CA ASN A 66 -4.78 0.95 -14.64
C ASN A 66 -4.10 -0.34 -14.10
N PRO A 67 -4.53 -1.56 -14.44
CA PRO A 67 -3.91 -2.80 -13.97
C PRO A 67 -2.64 -3.21 -14.74
N LEU A 68 -2.27 -2.56 -15.85
CA LEU A 68 -1.12 -2.97 -16.68
C LEU A 68 0.24 -2.89 -15.96
N PRO A 69 0.51 -1.95 -15.05
CA PRO A 69 1.73 -1.96 -14.26
C PRO A 69 1.86 -3.18 -13.35
N TRP A 70 0.78 -3.90 -13.11
CA TRP A 70 0.66 -5.07 -12.23
C TRP A 70 1.18 -4.77 -10.83
N ASP A 71 0.76 -3.64 -10.31
CA ASP A 71 1.02 -3.19 -8.94
C ASP A 71 -0.18 -3.47 -8.01
N GLN A 72 0.00 -3.23 -6.71
CA GLN A 72 -1.03 -3.46 -5.69
C GLN A 72 -2.32 -2.70 -6.00
N LYS A 73 -2.21 -1.44 -6.39
CA LYS A 73 -3.37 -0.60 -6.67
C LYS A 73 -4.15 -1.12 -7.88
N GLY A 74 -3.48 -1.37 -8.99
CA GLY A 74 -4.09 -1.88 -10.22
C GLY A 74 -4.71 -3.25 -10.03
N TYR A 75 -4.01 -4.17 -9.37
CA TYR A 75 -4.49 -5.52 -9.08
C TYR A 75 -5.78 -5.52 -8.25
N TRP A 76 -5.78 -4.83 -7.10
CA TRP A 76 -6.93 -4.82 -6.20
C TRP A 76 -8.12 -4.02 -6.76
N SER A 77 -7.87 -2.89 -7.45
CA SER A 77 -8.93 -2.15 -8.14
C SER A 77 -9.61 -3.04 -9.18
N TYR A 78 -8.83 -3.73 -9.99
CA TYR A 78 -9.35 -4.60 -11.04
C TYR A 78 -10.07 -5.85 -10.49
N GLN A 79 -9.62 -6.37 -9.34
CA GLN A 79 -10.34 -7.42 -8.60
C GLN A 79 -11.78 -6.98 -8.28
N ILE A 80 -11.93 -5.76 -7.78
CA ILE A 80 -13.24 -5.21 -7.40
C ILE A 80 -14.07 -4.90 -8.64
N GLU A 81 -13.49 -4.26 -9.65
CA GLU A 81 -14.16 -3.90 -10.91
C GLU A 81 -14.71 -5.13 -11.64
N THR A 82 -13.90 -6.18 -11.75
CA THR A 82 -14.36 -7.45 -12.36
C THR A 82 -15.31 -8.23 -11.46
N GLY A 83 -15.16 -8.10 -10.12
CA GLY A 83 -16.13 -8.59 -9.15
C GLY A 83 -17.52 -7.97 -9.37
N ILE A 84 -17.56 -6.64 -9.49
CA ILE A 84 -18.79 -5.88 -9.80
C ILE A 84 -19.39 -6.34 -11.15
N ALA A 85 -18.57 -6.44 -12.20
CA ALA A 85 -19.03 -6.95 -13.49
C ALA A 85 -19.62 -8.37 -13.38
N GLY A 86 -19.04 -9.20 -12.52
CA GLY A 86 -19.50 -10.55 -12.22
C GLY A 86 -20.88 -10.64 -11.56
N THR A 87 -21.35 -9.58 -10.89
CA THR A 87 -22.67 -9.54 -10.23
C THR A 87 -23.82 -9.27 -11.20
N MET A 88 -23.54 -8.88 -12.44
CA MET A 88 -24.59 -8.62 -13.44
C MET A 88 -25.43 -9.88 -13.72
N PRO A 89 -26.77 -9.78 -13.67
CA PRO A 89 -27.63 -10.92 -13.94
C PRO A 89 -27.39 -11.53 -15.33
N VAL A 90 -27.46 -12.85 -15.44
CA VAL A 90 -27.36 -13.65 -16.67
C VAL A 90 -25.97 -13.65 -17.33
N ILE A 91 -25.31 -12.50 -17.51
CA ILE A 91 -24.08 -12.38 -18.30
C ILE A 91 -22.83 -12.17 -17.45
N GLY A 92 -22.98 -11.83 -16.16
CA GLY A 92 -21.88 -11.34 -15.31
C GLY A 92 -20.74 -12.34 -15.16
N SER A 93 -21.03 -13.60 -14.87
CA SER A 93 -20.02 -14.66 -14.74
C SER A 93 -19.23 -14.88 -16.04
N THR A 94 -19.92 -14.89 -17.16
CA THR A 94 -19.31 -15.04 -18.49
C THR A 94 -18.45 -13.84 -18.84
N LEU A 95 -18.95 -12.62 -18.58
CA LEU A 95 -18.20 -11.38 -18.80
C LEU A 95 -16.95 -11.34 -17.94
N ARG A 96 -17.07 -11.67 -16.66
CA ARG A 96 -15.92 -11.76 -15.76
C ARG A 96 -14.88 -12.76 -16.27
N SER A 97 -15.28 -13.98 -16.60
CA SER A 97 -14.37 -15.01 -17.10
C SER A 97 -13.72 -14.62 -18.43
N LEU A 98 -14.45 -13.94 -19.32
CA LEU A 98 -13.93 -13.43 -20.58
C LEU A 98 -12.84 -12.39 -20.34
N VAL A 99 -13.07 -11.45 -19.45
CA VAL A 99 -12.15 -10.33 -19.16
C VAL A 99 -10.93 -10.81 -18.39
N ILE A 100 -11.11 -11.64 -17.37
CA ILE A 100 -10.01 -12.21 -16.58
C ILE A 100 -9.18 -13.21 -17.40
N GLY A 101 -9.84 -13.98 -18.27
CA GLY A 101 -9.19 -15.03 -19.05
C GLY A 101 -9.22 -16.40 -18.36
N GLY A 102 -10.08 -16.57 -17.36
CA GLY A 102 -10.21 -17.81 -16.58
C GLY A 102 -10.90 -17.56 -15.25
N ASN A 103 -10.63 -18.41 -14.29
CA ASN A 103 -11.21 -18.30 -12.93
C ASN A 103 -10.38 -17.37 -12.02
N GLU A 104 -9.09 -17.20 -12.30
CA GLU A 104 -8.12 -16.47 -11.48
C GLU A 104 -7.33 -15.46 -12.30
N PHE A 105 -6.82 -14.45 -11.60
CA PHE A 105 -5.96 -13.41 -12.18
C PHE A 105 -4.55 -13.96 -12.48
N GLY A 106 -4.04 -13.69 -13.66
CA GLY A 106 -2.71 -14.16 -14.06
C GLY A 106 -2.23 -13.56 -15.37
N ASN A 107 -1.25 -14.22 -16.00
CA ASN A 107 -0.65 -13.77 -17.26
C ASN A 107 -1.68 -13.59 -18.38
N LEU A 108 -2.70 -14.43 -18.44
CA LEU A 108 -3.73 -14.33 -19.48
C LEU A 108 -4.61 -13.08 -19.26
N THR A 109 -4.87 -12.71 -18.02
CA THR A 109 -5.56 -11.45 -17.69
C THR A 109 -4.76 -10.26 -18.21
N LEU A 110 -3.47 -10.22 -17.90
CA LEU A 110 -2.59 -9.13 -18.29
C LEU A 110 -2.43 -9.03 -19.82
N THR A 111 -2.28 -10.16 -20.52
CA THR A 111 -2.18 -10.21 -21.98
C THR A 111 -3.46 -9.70 -22.65
N ARG A 112 -4.64 -10.06 -22.14
CA ARG A 112 -5.93 -9.57 -22.66
C ARG A 112 -6.09 -8.08 -22.44
N LEU A 113 -5.80 -7.61 -21.22
CA LEU A 113 -5.85 -6.18 -20.90
C LEU A 113 -4.90 -5.36 -21.79
N TYR A 114 -3.68 -5.85 -21.98
CA TYR A 114 -2.71 -5.22 -22.87
C TYR A 114 -3.25 -5.12 -24.30
N THR A 115 -3.78 -6.21 -24.84
CA THR A 115 -4.36 -6.22 -26.18
C THR A 115 -5.53 -5.26 -26.33
N ILE A 116 -6.43 -5.23 -25.35
CA ILE A 116 -7.59 -4.32 -25.36
C ILE A 116 -7.12 -2.86 -25.26
N HIS A 117 -6.19 -2.55 -24.35
CA HIS A 117 -5.71 -1.20 -24.11
C HIS A 117 -4.85 -0.64 -25.25
N VAL A 118 -3.94 -1.44 -25.80
CA VAL A 118 -2.93 -0.95 -26.76
C VAL A 118 -3.41 -1.06 -28.22
N ILE A 119 -4.31 -2.01 -28.51
CA ILE A 119 -4.74 -2.27 -29.88
C ILE A 119 -6.23 -1.94 -30.06
N VAL A 120 -7.12 -2.64 -29.34
CA VAL A 120 -8.57 -2.60 -29.65
C VAL A 120 -9.14 -1.22 -29.37
N LEU A 121 -8.99 -0.70 -28.17
CA LEU A 121 -9.55 0.59 -27.79
C LEU A 121 -8.93 1.78 -28.52
N PRO A 122 -7.61 1.86 -28.77
CA PRO A 122 -7.04 2.90 -29.60
C PRO A 122 -7.53 2.90 -31.05
N VAL A 123 -7.71 1.72 -31.66
CA VAL A 123 -8.28 1.62 -33.02
C VAL A 123 -9.71 2.15 -33.04
N ILE A 124 -10.54 1.74 -32.06
CA ILE A 124 -11.91 2.25 -31.91
C ILE A 124 -11.90 3.77 -31.66
N ALA A 125 -11.02 4.27 -30.80
CA ALA A 125 -10.87 5.70 -30.52
C ALA A 125 -10.54 6.48 -31.78
N MET A 126 -9.55 6.03 -32.55
CA MET A 126 -9.17 6.67 -33.82
C MET A 126 -10.32 6.69 -34.84
N LEU A 127 -11.04 5.58 -34.98
CA LEU A 127 -12.19 5.48 -35.85
C LEU A 127 -13.29 6.47 -35.43
N LEU A 128 -13.70 6.44 -34.16
CA LEU A 128 -14.72 7.36 -33.65
C LEU A 128 -14.31 8.82 -33.75
N PHE A 129 -13.05 9.14 -33.47
CA PHE A 129 -12.51 10.49 -33.61
C PHE A 129 -12.53 10.96 -35.05
N THR A 130 -12.18 10.09 -36.02
CA THR A 130 -12.24 10.39 -37.46
C THR A 130 -13.68 10.65 -37.87
N ILE A 131 -14.64 9.82 -37.45
CA ILE A 131 -16.06 10.03 -37.72
C ILE A 131 -16.55 11.34 -37.11
N HIS A 132 -16.18 11.61 -35.86
CA HIS A 132 -16.55 12.84 -35.14
C HIS A 132 -16.05 14.08 -35.89
N LEU A 133 -14.76 14.11 -36.30
CA LEU A 133 -14.19 15.20 -37.06
C LEU A 133 -14.86 15.36 -38.44
N ALA A 134 -15.19 14.26 -39.13
CA ALA A 134 -15.89 14.30 -40.39
C ALA A 134 -17.29 14.93 -40.26
N LEU A 135 -18.02 14.57 -39.17
CA LEU A 135 -19.32 15.17 -38.87
C LEU A 135 -19.22 16.65 -38.55
N VAL A 136 -18.25 17.06 -37.72
CA VAL A 136 -17.98 18.48 -37.39
C VAL A 136 -17.62 19.27 -38.65
N ARG A 137 -16.76 18.71 -39.51
CA ARG A 137 -16.39 19.36 -40.78
C ARG A 137 -17.60 19.52 -41.71
N ARG A 138 -18.43 18.49 -41.84
CA ARG A 138 -19.67 18.53 -42.63
C ARG A 138 -20.61 19.65 -42.17
N ASP A 139 -20.82 19.75 -40.85
CA ASP A 139 -21.67 20.77 -40.25
C ASP A 139 -21.14 22.19 -40.52
N ARG A 140 -19.83 22.43 -40.37
CA ARG A 140 -19.18 23.71 -40.64
C ARG A 140 -19.22 24.11 -42.12
N LEU A 141 -19.07 23.15 -43.03
CA LEU A 141 -19.20 23.42 -44.48
C LEU A 141 -20.63 23.81 -44.86
N ARG A 142 -21.63 23.16 -44.26
CA ARG A 142 -23.04 23.53 -44.42
C ARG A 142 -23.28 24.95 -43.91
N THR A 143 -22.81 25.27 -42.70
CA THR A 143 -22.92 26.62 -42.11
C THR A 143 -22.29 27.70 -43.02
N ALA A 144 -21.12 27.41 -43.59
CA ALA A 144 -20.45 28.36 -44.51
C ALA A 144 -21.28 28.61 -45.77
N LYS A 145 -21.84 27.54 -46.37
CA LYS A 145 -22.71 27.68 -47.56
C LYS A 145 -23.99 28.47 -47.28
N ILE A 146 -24.62 28.24 -46.15
CA ILE A 146 -25.83 28.98 -45.71
C ILE A 146 -25.52 30.46 -45.60
N LYS A 147 -24.39 30.83 -45.04
CA LYS A 147 -24.00 32.25 -44.93
C LYS A 147 -23.64 32.88 -46.28
N GLU A 148 -22.91 32.15 -47.10
CA GLU A 148 -22.57 32.61 -48.45
C GLU A 148 -23.85 32.87 -49.26
N ALA A 149 -24.83 31.98 -49.21
CA ALA A 149 -26.12 32.17 -49.88
C ALA A 149 -27.00 33.25 -49.21
N ALA A 150 -26.81 33.55 -47.92
CA ALA A 150 -27.51 34.66 -47.26
C ALA A 150 -26.93 36.03 -47.64
N ASP A 151 -25.63 36.10 -47.95
CA ASP A 151 -24.94 37.33 -48.33
C ASP A 151 -24.98 37.58 -49.86
N ASP A 152 -25.12 36.54 -50.68
CA ASP A 152 -25.14 36.60 -52.14
C ASP A 152 -26.31 35.81 -52.74
N PRO A 153 -27.33 36.50 -53.31
CA PRO A 153 -28.53 35.84 -53.85
C PRO A 153 -28.25 34.98 -55.09
N ASP A 154 -27.09 35.11 -55.74
CA ASP A 154 -26.70 34.33 -56.91
C ASP A 154 -26.08 32.98 -56.58
N VAL A 155 -25.89 32.67 -55.31
CA VAL A 155 -25.42 31.35 -54.85
C VAL A 155 -26.55 30.34 -54.92
N ASP A 156 -26.37 29.31 -55.75
CA ASP A 156 -27.34 28.22 -55.93
C ASP A 156 -27.38 27.29 -54.66
N PHE A 157 -28.08 27.79 -53.64
CA PHE A 157 -28.34 27.06 -52.38
C PHE A 157 -29.70 27.46 -51.83
N GLU A 158 -30.62 26.52 -51.78
CA GLU A 158 -31.94 26.75 -51.14
C GLU A 158 -31.80 27.04 -49.63
N LEU A 159 -32.05 28.31 -49.29
CA LEU A 159 -32.09 28.77 -47.92
C LEU A 159 -33.46 28.47 -47.32
N ASP A 160 -33.45 27.73 -46.18
CA ASP A 160 -34.62 27.69 -45.31
C ASP A 160 -34.69 29.05 -44.56
N GLU A 161 -35.77 29.81 -44.73
CA GLU A 161 -35.92 31.16 -44.14
C GLU A 161 -35.80 31.15 -42.61
N ASP A 162 -36.13 30.02 -41.96
CA ASP A 162 -36.08 29.81 -40.51
C ASP A 162 -34.79 29.14 -40.02
N ASP A 163 -33.72 29.01 -40.87
CA ASP A 163 -32.49 28.35 -40.45
C ASP A 163 -31.74 29.19 -39.41
N PRO A 164 -31.59 28.71 -38.15
CA PRO A 164 -30.99 29.47 -37.06
C PRO A 164 -29.51 29.81 -37.27
N VAL A 165 -28.87 29.25 -38.30
CA VAL A 165 -27.46 29.52 -38.66
C VAL A 165 -27.29 30.87 -39.37
N LYS A 166 -28.34 31.43 -39.91
CA LYS A 166 -28.33 32.69 -40.68
C LYS A 166 -27.75 33.87 -39.86
N ASP A 167 -28.05 33.91 -38.57
CA ASP A 167 -27.62 34.98 -37.65
C ASP A 167 -26.36 34.63 -36.81
N GLU A 168 -25.73 33.48 -37.06
CA GLU A 168 -24.59 33.02 -36.28
C GLU A 168 -23.33 33.82 -36.57
N ILE A 169 -22.68 34.42 -35.54
CA ILE A 169 -21.43 35.21 -35.72
C ILE A 169 -20.27 34.21 -35.99
N THR A 170 -19.70 34.26 -37.19
CA THR A 170 -18.53 33.45 -37.57
C THR A 170 -17.25 34.27 -37.50
N GLN A 171 -16.17 33.65 -37.10
CA GLN A 171 -14.82 34.22 -37.14
C GLN A 171 -13.92 33.37 -38.03
N PRO A 172 -12.97 33.98 -38.77
CA PRO A 172 -12.01 33.23 -39.55
C PRO A 172 -11.23 32.24 -38.70
N TYR A 173 -11.04 31.02 -39.22
CA TYR A 173 -10.27 30.00 -38.49
C TYR A 173 -8.83 30.46 -38.26
N TRP A 174 -8.19 31.03 -39.27
CA TRP A 174 -6.86 31.62 -39.19
C TRP A 174 -6.97 33.15 -39.18
N PRO A 175 -6.25 33.85 -38.27
CA PRO A 175 -5.41 33.34 -37.17
C PRO A 175 -6.16 33.08 -35.88
N TYR A 176 -7.41 33.51 -35.74
CA TYR A 176 -8.11 33.60 -34.45
C TYR A 176 -8.31 32.26 -33.74
N GLN A 177 -8.96 31.29 -34.40
CA GLN A 177 -9.22 29.99 -33.78
C GLN A 177 -7.94 29.20 -33.62
N THR A 178 -7.04 29.24 -34.60
CA THR A 178 -5.74 28.56 -34.55
C THR A 178 -4.91 29.05 -33.36
N THR A 179 -4.84 30.39 -33.17
CA THR A 179 -4.07 30.96 -32.04
C THR A 179 -4.66 30.53 -30.69
N ARG A 180 -5.99 30.58 -30.53
CA ARG A 180 -6.66 30.11 -29.29
C ARG A 180 -6.38 28.63 -29.00
N THR A 181 -6.50 27.80 -30.02
CA THR A 181 -6.22 26.35 -29.88
C THR A 181 -4.76 26.09 -29.54
N LEU A 182 -3.82 26.79 -30.19
CA LEU A 182 -2.40 26.67 -29.90
C LEU A 182 -2.07 27.08 -28.46
N VAL A 183 -2.56 28.23 -28.02
CA VAL A 183 -2.35 28.70 -26.63
C VAL A 183 -2.91 27.71 -25.61
N LEU A 184 -4.16 27.25 -25.84
CA LEU A 184 -4.76 26.26 -24.94
C LEU A 184 -3.94 24.96 -24.90
N THR A 185 -3.49 24.47 -26.04
CA THR A 185 -2.66 23.25 -26.13
C THR A 185 -1.34 23.43 -25.39
N LEU A 186 -0.66 24.56 -25.57
CA LEU A 186 0.59 24.86 -24.87
C LEU A 186 0.39 24.97 -23.36
N VAL A 187 -0.72 25.58 -22.91
CA VAL A 187 -1.06 25.65 -21.47
C VAL A 187 -1.30 24.25 -20.90
N LEU A 188 -2.06 23.38 -21.59
CA LEU A 188 -2.30 22.02 -21.14
C LEU A 188 -1.01 21.19 -21.09
N ILE A 189 -0.16 21.29 -22.11
CA ILE A 189 1.17 20.65 -22.12
C ILE A 189 2.00 21.17 -20.94
N GLY A 190 2.03 22.49 -20.71
CA GLY A 190 2.74 23.11 -19.59
C GLY A 190 2.26 22.59 -18.24
N ILE A 191 0.94 22.43 -18.04
CA ILE A 191 0.37 21.86 -16.82
C ILE A 191 0.84 20.42 -16.63
N VAL A 192 0.81 19.59 -17.67
CA VAL A 192 1.27 18.19 -17.58
C VAL A 192 2.76 18.12 -17.26
N ILE A 193 3.60 18.90 -17.94
CA ILE A 193 5.05 18.96 -17.66
C ILE A 193 5.28 19.41 -16.21
N MET A 194 4.57 20.45 -15.76
CA MET A 194 4.65 20.92 -14.38
C MET A 194 4.29 19.81 -13.37
N GLN A 195 3.25 19.03 -13.64
CA GLN A 195 2.88 17.89 -12.78
C GLN A 195 3.97 16.82 -12.75
N ILE A 196 4.62 16.54 -13.88
CA ILE A 196 5.72 15.55 -13.95
C ILE A 196 6.95 16.04 -13.18
N MET A 197 7.30 17.32 -13.29
CA MET A 197 8.56 17.86 -12.75
C MET A 197 8.47 18.27 -11.27
N ILE A 198 7.33 18.85 -10.85
CA ILE A 198 7.21 19.50 -9.55
C ILE A 198 6.55 18.59 -8.51
N TYR A 199 5.56 17.80 -8.90
CA TYR A 199 4.79 17.00 -7.94
C TYR A 199 5.62 15.94 -7.21
N PRO A 200 6.53 15.20 -7.84
CA PRO A 200 7.42 14.28 -7.16
C PRO A 200 8.35 14.99 -6.15
N ALA A 201 8.94 16.11 -6.54
CA ALA A 201 9.85 16.88 -5.71
C ALA A 201 9.19 17.40 -4.42
N LEU A 202 7.91 17.77 -4.46
CA LEU A 202 7.17 18.24 -3.29
C LEU A 202 6.73 17.11 -2.34
N LYS A 203 6.58 15.88 -2.85
CA LYS A 203 6.00 14.76 -2.10
C LYS A 203 7.04 13.86 -1.45
N ASN A 204 8.23 13.75 -2.02
CA ASN A 204 9.23 12.76 -1.61
C ASN A 204 10.15 13.20 -0.46
N GLN A 205 10.06 14.45 0.01
CA GLN A 205 11.00 14.99 0.99
C GLN A 205 10.92 14.39 2.41
N HIS A 206 9.86 13.67 2.79
CA HIS A 206 9.71 13.24 4.20
C HIS A 206 9.23 11.80 4.44
N VAL A 207 8.91 11.01 3.44
CA VAL A 207 8.27 9.71 3.67
C VAL A 207 9.25 8.55 3.82
N GLY A 208 10.45 8.68 3.30
CA GLY A 208 11.46 7.60 3.33
C GLY A 208 12.21 7.48 4.65
N SER A 209 12.51 8.61 5.30
CA SER A 209 13.44 8.65 6.43
C SER A 209 12.85 8.11 7.74
N GLU A 210 11.60 8.45 8.07
CA GLU A 210 11.00 8.03 9.34
C GLU A 210 10.56 6.56 9.37
N LEU A 211 10.02 6.05 8.25
CA LEU A 211 9.46 4.69 8.20
C LEU A 211 10.49 3.61 7.89
N LEU A 212 11.46 3.92 7.05
CA LEU A 212 12.50 2.97 6.67
C LEU A 212 13.71 3.02 7.61
N GLY A 213 13.75 4.00 8.52
CA GLY A 213 14.87 4.23 9.44
C GLY A 213 16.16 4.61 8.70
N TRP A 214 16.05 5.28 7.54
CA TRP A 214 17.17 5.73 6.71
C TRP A 214 16.67 6.70 5.64
N GLU A 215 17.43 7.71 5.37
CA GLU A 215 17.23 8.59 4.23
C GLU A 215 17.64 7.81 2.96
N ALA A 216 16.68 7.29 2.22
CA ALA A 216 16.92 6.91 0.86
C ALA A 216 16.70 8.16 0.02
N ASP A 217 17.72 8.65 -0.64
CA ASP A 217 17.59 9.48 -1.80
C ASP A 217 16.96 8.63 -2.91
N LEU A 218 15.64 8.45 -2.81
CA LEU A 218 14.87 7.89 -3.90
C LEU A 218 14.89 8.93 -5.01
N PRO A 219 15.25 8.56 -6.24
CA PRO A 219 15.29 9.51 -7.34
C PRO A 219 13.96 10.25 -7.44
N ALA A 220 14.01 11.56 -7.62
CA ALA A 220 12.85 12.46 -7.68
C ALA A 220 11.82 12.07 -8.77
N SER A 221 12.19 11.15 -9.65
CA SER A 221 11.42 10.60 -10.74
C SER A 221 10.39 9.52 -10.35
N GLU A 222 10.33 9.08 -9.10
CA GLU A 222 9.38 8.04 -8.70
C GLU A 222 7.96 8.58 -8.60
N ILE A 223 7.37 8.81 -9.76
CA ILE A 223 5.95 9.13 -9.89
C ILE A 223 5.15 7.93 -9.41
N LYS A 224 4.74 7.95 -8.13
CA LYS A 224 3.81 6.99 -7.53
C LYS A 224 4.02 5.55 -8.02
N LEU A 225 5.20 5.02 -7.83
CA LEU A 225 5.35 3.58 -7.87
C LEU A 225 4.58 3.01 -6.67
N GLU A 226 3.71 2.07 -6.94
CA GLU A 226 3.08 1.25 -5.90
C GLU A 226 3.88 -0.07 -5.78
N ALA A 227 3.72 -0.77 -4.66
CA ALA A 227 4.35 -2.08 -4.52
C ALA A 227 3.85 -3.06 -5.60
N PRO A 228 4.68 -4.01 -6.06
CA PRO A 228 4.25 -5.05 -6.99
C PRO A 228 3.03 -5.81 -6.45
N ALA A 229 2.16 -6.24 -7.36
CA ALA A 229 0.95 -6.99 -7.01
C ALA A 229 1.30 -8.27 -6.25
N ASP A 230 0.85 -8.33 -5.01
CA ASP A 230 1.02 -9.47 -4.12
C ASP A 230 -0.15 -9.56 -3.15
N SER A 231 -0.96 -10.61 -3.27
CA SER A 231 -2.11 -10.83 -2.40
C SER A 231 -1.74 -11.16 -0.94
N SER A 232 -0.49 -11.48 -0.66
CA SER A 232 0.02 -11.73 0.70
C SER A 232 0.34 -10.46 1.48
N LEU A 233 0.54 -9.33 0.79
CA LEU A 233 0.80 -8.04 1.42
C LEU A 233 -0.51 -7.34 1.80
N PRO A 234 -0.57 -6.70 2.97
CA PRO A 234 -1.72 -5.89 3.35
C PRO A 234 -1.82 -4.67 2.42
N PHE A 235 -2.99 -4.50 1.84
CA PHE A 235 -3.28 -3.36 0.98
C PHE A 235 -4.75 -2.96 1.09
N VAL A 236 -5.01 -1.68 1.28
CA VAL A 236 -6.38 -1.15 1.26
C VAL A 236 -6.71 -0.70 -0.16
N ALA A 237 -7.57 -1.47 -0.83
CA ALA A 237 -7.97 -1.18 -2.20
C ALA A 237 -8.65 0.19 -2.30
N ARG A 238 -8.08 1.08 -3.12
CA ARG A 238 -8.63 2.42 -3.40
C ARG A 238 -8.88 2.55 -4.90
N PRO A 239 -10.13 2.83 -5.29
CA PRO A 239 -10.43 3.05 -6.68
C PRO A 239 -9.83 4.36 -7.18
N GLU A 240 -9.73 4.51 -8.49
CA GLU A 240 -9.38 5.77 -9.12
C GLU A 240 -10.40 6.86 -8.78
N TRP A 241 -9.95 8.12 -8.76
CA TRP A 241 -10.76 9.26 -8.29
C TRP A 241 -12.08 9.41 -9.06
N PHE A 242 -12.12 9.07 -10.34
CA PHE A 242 -13.29 9.22 -11.21
C PHE A 242 -14.34 8.11 -11.07
N VAL A 243 -13.98 6.97 -10.45
CA VAL A 243 -14.92 5.87 -10.11
C VAL A 243 -15.16 5.75 -8.61
N ARG A 244 -14.52 6.60 -7.81
CA ARG A 244 -14.61 6.55 -6.34
C ARG A 244 -16.04 6.65 -5.82
N PHE A 245 -16.85 7.51 -6.42
CA PHE A 245 -18.27 7.65 -6.05
C PHE A 245 -19.04 6.33 -6.11
N LEU A 246 -18.72 5.47 -7.08
CA LEU A 246 -19.36 4.18 -7.26
C LEU A 246 -19.02 3.21 -6.14
N PHE A 247 -17.76 3.22 -5.70
CA PHE A 247 -17.30 2.43 -4.56
C PHE A 247 -17.97 2.88 -3.26
N GLU A 248 -18.03 4.17 -3.01
CA GLU A 248 -18.69 4.71 -1.81
C GLU A 248 -20.19 4.42 -1.82
N LEU A 249 -20.83 4.58 -2.95
CA LEU A 249 -22.24 4.29 -3.11
C LEU A 249 -22.52 2.80 -2.83
N ARG A 250 -21.62 1.89 -3.24
CA ARG A 250 -21.70 0.47 -2.91
C ARG A 250 -21.67 0.21 -1.40
N HIS A 251 -20.82 0.93 -0.65
CA HIS A 251 -20.74 0.80 0.81
C HIS A 251 -21.97 1.38 1.54
N MET A 252 -22.70 2.31 0.91
CA MET A 252 -23.88 2.94 1.50
C MET A 252 -25.15 2.09 1.36
N VAL A 253 -25.15 1.05 0.51
CA VAL A 253 -26.33 0.23 0.25
C VAL A 253 -26.16 -1.20 0.78
N PRO A 254 -27.26 -1.87 1.15
CA PRO A 254 -27.24 -3.30 1.46
C PRO A 254 -26.76 -4.14 0.25
N LYS A 255 -26.21 -5.32 0.53
CA LYS A 255 -25.67 -6.22 -0.53
C LYS A 255 -26.70 -6.59 -1.59
N GLU A 256 -27.96 -6.67 -1.20
CA GLU A 256 -29.10 -7.00 -2.08
C GLU A 256 -29.33 -5.92 -3.16
N LEU A 257 -28.94 -4.68 -2.88
CA LEU A 257 -29.05 -3.54 -3.81
C LEU A 257 -27.76 -3.24 -4.56
N GLU A 258 -26.71 -4.01 -4.36
CA GLU A 258 -25.39 -3.79 -4.98
C GLU A 258 -25.48 -3.72 -6.51
N VAL A 259 -26.20 -4.62 -7.14
CA VAL A 259 -26.40 -4.65 -8.61
C VAL A 259 -27.11 -3.40 -9.11
N LEU A 260 -28.08 -2.89 -8.35
CA LEU A 260 -28.82 -1.68 -8.71
C LEU A 260 -27.89 -0.48 -8.79
N VAL A 261 -26.97 -0.35 -7.86
CA VAL A 261 -26.06 0.81 -7.76
C VAL A 261 -24.88 0.69 -8.71
N THR A 262 -24.37 -0.53 -8.90
CA THR A 262 -23.12 -0.75 -9.63
C THR A 262 -23.34 -0.98 -11.14
N ALA A 263 -24.48 -1.52 -11.55
CA ALA A 263 -24.78 -1.81 -12.94
C ALA A 263 -25.95 -0.98 -13.49
N VAL A 264 -27.08 -0.94 -12.77
CA VAL A 264 -28.29 -0.28 -13.29
C VAL A 264 -28.15 1.24 -13.28
N LEU A 265 -27.67 1.83 -12.18
CA LEU A 265 -27.53 3.29 -12.05
C LEU A 265 -26.58 3.92 -13.09
N PRO A 266 -25.37 3.40 -13.36
CA PRO A 266 -24.53 3.91 -14.44
C PRO A 266 -25.21 3.79 -15.82
N GLY A 267 -25.93 2.70 -16.06
CA GLY A 267 -26.71 2.52 -17.30
C GLY A 267 -27.83 3.56 -17.44
N VAL A 268 -28.54 3.87 -16.36
CA VAL A 268 -29.58 4.92 -16.33
C VAL A 268 -28.97 6.29 -16.57
N ILE A 269 -27.82 6.61 -15.93
CA ILE A 269 -27.11 7.87 -16.16
C ILE A 269 -26.72 8.01 -17.64
N LEU A 270 -26.18 6.96 -18.23
CA LEU A 270 -25.84 6.95 -19.65
C LEU A 270 -27.05 7.15 -20.55
N ALA A 271 -28.17 6.45 -20.26
CA ALA A 271 -29.42 6.61 -20.98
C ALA A 271 -29.95 8.05 -20.89
N ILE A 272 -29.91 8.65 -19.72
CA ILE A 272 -30.29 10.06 -19.51
C ILE A 272 -29.44 11.00 -20.40
N LEU A 273 -28.13 10.80 -20.47
CA LEU A 273 -27.25 11.59 -21.32
C LEU A 273 -27.55 11.37 -22.82
N ILE A 274 -27.76 10.13 -23.25
CA ILE A 274 -28.10 9.83 -24.66
C ILE A 274 -29.42 10.52 -25.08
N LEU A 275 -30.37 10.65 -24.16
CA LEU A 275 -31.68 11.22 -24.40
C LEU A 275 -31.72 12.76 -24.39
N VAL A 276 -30.63 13.45 -24.05
CA VAL A 276 -30.57 14.93 -24.00
C VAL A 276 -31.14 15.60 -25.27
N PRO A 277 -30.84 15.15 -26.51
CA PRO A 277 -31.41 15.78 -27.71
C PRO A 277 -32.94 15.69 -27.80
N PHE A 278 -33.58 14.82 -27.04
CA PHE A 278 -35.03 14.65 -27.03
C PHE A 278 -35.76 15.47 -25.96
N TYR A 279 -35.05 16.05 -24.99
CA TYR A 279 -35.65 16.83 -23.91
C TYR A 279 -36.44 18.04 -24.45
N GLU A 280 -35.90 18.69 -25.47
CA GLU A 280 -36.53 19.86 -26.07
C GLU A 280 -37.81 19.52 -26.87
N LYS A 281 -37.91 18.31 -27.43
CA LYS A 281 -39.13 17.86 -28.11
C LYS A 281 -40.29 17.71 -27.15
N VAL A 282 -40.03 17.40 -25.89
CA VAL A 282 -41.03 17.17 -24.86
C VAL A 282 -41.36 18.43 -24.06
N LEU A 283 -40.34 19.23 -23.74
CA LEU A 283 -40.42 20.35 -22.79
C LEU A 283 -40.28 21.72 -23.45
N GLY A 284 -40.02 21.76 -24.78
CA GLY A 284 -39.64 22.98 -25.49
C GLY A 284 -38.17 23.39 -25.26
N GLU A 285 -37.62 24.21 -26.12
CA GLU A 285 -36.17 24.52 -26.19
C GLU A 285 -35.61 25.03 -24.85
N LYS A 286 -36.24 26.04 -24.25
CA LYS A 286 -35.73 26.70 -23.06
C LYS A 286 -35.72 25.75 -21.83
N TRP A 287 -36.78 25.01 -21.64
CA TRP A 287 -36.89 24.10 -20.49
C TRP A 287 -36.10 22.81 -20.69
N GLY A 288 -36.06 22.29 -21.92
CA GLY A 288 -35.24 21.12 -22.27
C GLY A 288 -33.75 21.36 -22.02
N GLN A 289 -33.22 22.52 -22.48
CA GLN A 289 -31.84 22.89 -22.23
C GLN A 289 -31.53 23.10 -20.75
N ARG A 290 -32.42 23.80 -20.01
CA ARG A 290 -32.26 23.99 -18.56
C ARG A 290 -32.21 22.66 -17.81
N LEU A 291 -33.10 21.71 -18.20
CA LEU A 291 -33.11 20.38 -17.62
C LEU A 291 -31.79 19.64 -17.92
N ALA A 292 -31.30 19.68 -19.16
CA ALA A 292 -30.04 19.04 -19.53
C ALA A 292 -28.85 19.59 -18.72
N ILE A 293 -28.77 20.91 -18.55
CA ILE A 293 -27.73 21.57 -17.71
C ILE A 293 -27.90 21.14 -16.25
N PHE A 294 -29.12 21.18 -15.70
CA PHE A 294 -29.39 20.80 -14.33
C PHE A 294 -29.02 19.36 -14.04
N VAL A 295 -29.40 18.42 -14.92
CA VAL A 295 -29.07 16.99 -14.79
C VAL A 295 -27.55 16.78 -14.86
N TYR A 296 -26.87 17.43 -15.79
CA TYR A 296 -25.42 17.28 -15.94
C TYR A 296 -24.65 17.85 -14.76
N VAL A 297 -24.91 19.12 -14.41
CA VAL A 297 -24.23 19.79 -13.28
C VAL A 297 -24.63 19.16 -11.95
N GLY A 298 -25.91 18.87 -11.76
CA GLY A 298 -26.40 18.20 -10.55
C GLY A 298 -25.77 16.81 -10.37
N GLY A 299 -25.66 16.05 -11.47
CA GLY A 299 -24.98 14.74 -11.47
C GLY A 299 -23.50 14.87 -11.09
N LEU A 300 -22.76 15.82 -11.64
CA LEU A 300 -21.36 16.06 -11.27
C LEU A 300 -21.21 16.47 -9.81
N LEU A 301 -22.10 17.32 -9.29
CA LEU A 301 -22.09 17.72 -7.87
C LEU A 301 -22.36 16.54 -6.93
N ILE A 302 -23.33 15.67 -7.28
CA ILE A 302 -23.62 14.44 -6.51
C ILE A 302 -22.41 13.50 -6.52
N ILE A 303 -21.83 13.21 -7.70
CA ILE A 303 -20.65 12.38 -7.84
C ILE A 303 -19.48 12.92 -7.01
N SER A 304 -19.24 14.24 -7.08
CA SER A 304 -18.17 14.90 -6.33
C SER A 304 -18.44 14.86 -4.82
N GLY A 305 -19.67 15.07 -4.39
CA GLY A 305 -20.08 15.01 -2.99
C GLY A 305 -19.91 13.63 -2.38
N ILE A 306 -20.34 12.57 -3.08
CA ILE A 306 -20.15 11.17 -2.65
C ILE A 306 -18.66 10.84 -2.58
N SER A 307 -17.88 11.19 -3.60
CA SER A 307 -16.43 10.98 -3.62
C SER A 307 -15.72 11.69 -2.46
N TRP A 308 -16.11 12.93 -2.18
CA TRP A 308 -15.56 13.69 -1.05
C TRP A 308 -15.91 13.06 0.29
N TYR A 309 -17.16 12.60 0.46
CA TYR A 309 -17.61 11.90 1.66
C TYR A 309 -16.75 10.64 1.91
N GLY A 310 -16.51 9.83 0.89
CA GLY A 310 -15.67 8.64 0.98
C GLY A 310 -14.22 8.96 1.34
N ILE A 311 -13.63 10.02 0.77
CA ILE A 311 -12.29 10.47 1.14
C ILE A 311 -12.24 10.88 2.61
N LYS A 312 -13.25 11.62 3.09
CA LYS A 312 -13.32 12.05 4.48
C LYS A 312 -13.45 10.86 5.42
N THR A 313 -14.34 9.92 5.12
CA THR A 313 -14.57 8.73 5.95
C THR A 313 -13.32 7.86 6.03
N GLU A 314 -12.67 7.60 4.90
CA GLU A 314 -11.42 6.83 4.86
C GLU A 314 -10.32 7.49 5.69
N ARG A 315 -10.09 8.80 5.51
CA ARG A 315 -9.06 9.54 6.26
C ARG A 315 -9.33 9.62 7.76
N SER A 316 -10.60 9.45 8.16
CA SER A 316 -11.01 9.42 9.57
C SER A 316 -10.89 8.03 10.20
N ALA A 317 -10.58 6.99 9.43
CA ALA A 317 -10.36 5.64 9.96
C ALA A 317 -9.11 5.62 10.87
N PRO A 318 -9.17 4.98 12.04
CA PRO A 318 -8.07 4.99 13.02
C PRO A 318 -6.73 4.55 12.44
N ASP A 319 -6.75 3.53 11.58
CA ASP A 319 -5.53 2.93 11.02
C ASP A 319 -5.15 3.51 9.65
N TYR A 320 -5.84 4.57 9.17
CA TYR A 320 -5.58 5.12 7.84
C TYR A 320 -4.14 5.56 7.63
N ALA A 321 -3.60 6.33 8.58
CA ALA A 321 -2.25 6.85 8.48
C ALA A 321 -1.21 5.72 8.49
N LEU A 322 -1.39 4.73 9.37
CA LEU A 322 -0.51 3.56 9.47
C LEU A 322 -0.55 2.72 8.19
N ASN A 323 -1.74 2.33 7.71
CA ASN A 323 -1.90 1.57 6.48
C ASN A 323 -1.27 2.30 5.28
N ARG A 324 -1.50 3.62 5.17
CA ARG A 324 -0.93 4.40 4.06
C ARG A 324 0.58 4.50 4.13
N SER A 325 1.14 4.64 5.32
CA SER A 325 2.59 4.67 5.52
C SER A 325 3.25 3.33 5.15
N GLN A 326 2.61 2.21 5.49
CA GLN A 326 3.08 0.87 5.12
C GLN A 326 3.05 0.63 3.61
N GLU A 327 1.97 1.02 2.93
CA GLU A 327 1.87 0.92 1.47
C GLU A 327 3.00 1.68 0.77
N ILE A 328 3.28 2.91 1.23
CA ILE A 328 4.38 3.73 0.71
C ILE A 328 5.73 3.07 1.02
N ALA A 329 5.91 2.52 2.22
CA ALA A 329 7.14 1.84 2.61
C ALA A 329 7.41 0.59 1.76
N TYR A 330 6.38 -0.23 1.47
CA TYR A 330 6.52 -1.37 0.57
C TYR A 330 6.87 -0.95 -0.86
N ALA A 331 6.24 0.10 -1.37
CA ALA A 331 6.54 0.63 -2.70
C ALA A 331 7.99 1.12 -2.80
N ALA A 332 8.42 1.93 -1.85
CA ALA A 332 9.79 2.44 -1.77
C ALA A 332 10.82 1.32 -1.61
N ARG A 333 10.51 0.32 -0.76
CA ARG A 333 11.39 -0.83 -0.55
C ARG A 333 11.54 -1.69 -1.81
N ALA A 334 10.44 -1.97 -2.51
CA ALA A 334 10.47 -2.72 -3.76
C ALA A 334 11.27 -1.99 -4.84
N SER A 335 11.08 -0.69 -4.98
CA SER A 335 11.79 0.15 -5.93
C SER A 335 13.29 0.15 -5.65
N TRP A 336 13.67 0.36 -4.39
CA TRP A 336 15.07 0.32 -3.99
C TRP A 336 15.72 -1.04 -4.24
N LEU A 337 15.07 -2.15 -3.84
CA LEU A 337 15.58 -3.51 -4.09
C LEU A 337 15.73 -3.79 -5.58
N ALA A 338 14.78 -3.33 -6.41
CA ALA A 338 14.86 -3.47 -7.86
C ALA A 338 16.02 -2.67 -8.46
N HIS A 339 16.32 -1.49 -7.91
CA HIS A 339 17.46 -0.67 -8.34
C HIS A 339 18.79 -1.33 -7.99
N GLU A 340 18.93 -1.82 -6.75
CA GLU A 340 20.18 -2.43 -6.28
C GLU A 340 20.46 -3.81 -6.89
N ASN A 341 19.42 -4.65 -7.02
CA ASN A 341 19.59 -6.07 -7.35
C ASN A 341 19.07 -6.45 -8.75
N GLY A 342 18.39 -5.50 -9.44
CA GLY A 342 17.57 -5.82 -10.60
C GLY A 342 16.28 -6.55 -10.23
N VAL A 343 15.44 -6.83 -11.23
CA VAL A 343 14.21 -7.60 -11.05
C VAL A 343 14.49 -9.07 -11.33
N PRO A 344 14.25 -9.98 -10.36
CA PRO A 344 14.54 -11.40 -10.55
C PRO A 344 13.59 -12.07 -11.57
N PRO A 345 13.97 -13.22 -12.14
CA PRO A 345 13.15 -13.94 -13.14
C PRO A 345 11.75 -14.32 -12.64
N GLU A 346 11.59 -14.54 -11.33
CA GLU A 346 10.32 -14.87 -10.68
C GLU A 346 9.36 -13.65 -10.63
N GLY A 347 9.83 -12.49 -11.07
CA GLY A 347 9.07 -11.26 -11.14
C GLY A 347 9.26 -10.34 -9.92
N PRO A 348 8.74 -9.10 -9.99
CA PRO A 348 9.03 -8.05 -9.01
C PRO A 348 8.44 -8.33 -7.61
N ALA A 349 7.37 -9.12 -7.49
CA ALA A 349 6.80 -9.48 -6.19
C ALA A 349 7.77 -10.28 -5.31
N SER A 350 8.69 -11.04 -5.92
CA SER A 350 9.70 -11.83 -5.20
C SER A 350 10.71 -10.95 -4.45
N LEU A 351 10.90 -9.70 -4.86
CA LEU A 351 11.76 -8.73 -4.15
C LEU A 351 11.28 -8.51 -2.71
N LEU A 352 9.99 -8.31 -2.51
CA LEU A 352 9.42 -8.13 -1.17
C LEU A 352 9.21 -9.46 -0.45
N ARG A 353 8.78 -10.52 -1.17
CA ARG A 353 8.55 -11.85 -0.57
C ARG A 353 9.80 -12.47 0.05
N ASN A 354 10.98 -12.14 -0.48
CA ASN A 354 12.26 -12.63 0.01
C ASN A 354 13.00 -11.60 0.90
N ASP A 355 12.38 -10.46 1.20
CA ASP A 355 12.99 -9.43 2.04
C ASP A 355 12.54 -9.55 3.50
N PRO A 356 13.47 -9.84 4.43
CA PRO A 356 13.16 -9.96 5.84
C PRO A 356 12.46 -8.72 6.41
N LYS A 357 12.86 -7.52 5.97
CA LYS A 357 12.28 -6.26 6.44
C LYS A 357 10.80 -6.11 6.06
N SER A 358 10.42 -6.58 4.88
CA SER A 358 9.06 -6.48 4.38
C SER A 358 8.14 -7.56 4.92
N ILE A 359 8.59 -8.81 4.94
CA ILE A 359 7.75 -9.97 5.28
C ILE A 359 7.87 -10.39 6.74
N GLY A 360 9.02 -10.18 7.38
CA GLY A 360 9.24 -10.55 8.78
C GLY A 360 8.17 -10.04 9.73
N PRO A 361 7.79 -8.74 9.69
CA PRO A 361 6.69 -8.20 10.50
C PRO A 361 5.35 -8.92 10.29
N LEU A 362 5.03 -9.28 9.04
CA LEU A 362 3.79 -9.97 8.69
C LEU A 362 3.76 -11.42 9.19
N ILE A 363 4.90 -12.11 9.12
CA ILE A 363 5.07 -13.46 9.68
C ILE A 363 4.92 -13.39 11.20
N PHE A 364 5.55 -12.42 11.85
CA PHE A 364 5.44 -12.20 13.27
C PHE A 364 3.98 -11.93 13.68
N ALA A 365 3.30 -11.01 13.03
CA ALA A 365 1.89 -10.69 13.30
C ALA A 365 0.98 -11.93 13.19
N ARG A 366 1.23 -12.78 12.18
CA ARG A 366 0.43 -13.98 11.92
C ARG A 366 0.65 -15.10 12.94
N HIS A 367 1.89 -15.33 13.35
CA HIS A 367 2.26 -16.51 14.14
C HIS A 367 2.63 -16.20 15.59
N CYS A 368 3.18 -15.04 15.86
CA CYS A 368 3.70 -14.65 17.18
C CYS A 368 2.84 -13.58 17.87
N GLY A 369 2.21 -12.69 17.08
CA GLY A 369 1.47 -11.52 17.55
C GLY A 369 0.26 -11.83 18.44
N ILE A 370 -0.22 -13.07 18.47
CA ILE A 370 -1.30 -13.50 19.40
C ILE A 370 -0.82 -13.48 20.85
N CYS A 371 0.46 -13.75 21.10
CA CYS A 371 1.05 -13.84 22.43
C CYS A 371 2.08 -12.75 22.69
N HIS A 372 2.98 -12.52 21.73
CA HIS A 372 4.08 -11.58 21.83
C HIS A 372 3.74 -10.23 21.22
N THR A 373 4.36 -9.18 21.75
CA THR A 373 4.36 -7.85 21.10
C THR A 373 5.74 -7.52 20.55
N TRP A 374 5.76 -6.54 19.67
CA TRP A 374 6.95 -5.88 19.15
C TRP A 374 6.81 -4.37 19.35
N ASN A 375 7.47 -3.78 20.33
CA ASN A 375 7.25 -2.42 20.82
C ASN A 375 5.76 -2.14 21.16
N GLY A 376 5.10 -3.10 21.81
CA GLY A 376 3.70 -2.99 22.23
C GLY A 376 2.65 -3.20 21.10
N HIS A 377 3.07 -3.60 19.90
CA HIS A 377 2.25 -3.84 18.72
C HIS A 377 2.43 -5.27 18.18
N ASP A 378 1.71 -5.60 17.10
CA ASP A 378 1.74 -6.92 16.45
C ASP A 378 2.96 -7.16 15.53
N GLY A 379 3.95 -6.26 15.50
CA GLY A 379 5.09 -6.29 14.58
C GLY A 379 4.88 -5.44 13.34
N THR A 380 3.63 -5.21 12.91
CA THR A 380 3.29 -4.32 11.79
C THR A 380 2.93 -2.90 12.26
N GLY A 381 2.88 -2.66 13.58
CA GLY A 381 2.49 -1.39 14.17
C GLY A 381 1.00 -1.29 14.53
N HIS A 382 0.20 -2.32 14.24
CA HIS A 382 -1.19 -2.36 14.66
C HIS A 382 -1.33 -2.88 16.09
N ASN A 383 -2.35 -2.38 16.81
CA ASN A 383 -2.70 -2.94 18.09
C ASN A 383 -3.26 -4.36 17.92
N ILE A 384 -2.84 -5.28 18.80
CA ILE A 384 -3.44 -6.61 18.88
C ILE A 384 -4.84 -6.43 19.46
N MET A 385 -5.85 -6.95 18.76
CA MET A 385 -7.25 -6.81 19.14
C MET A 385 -7.86 -8.16 19.47
N GLU A 386 -8.69 -8.21 20.53
CA GLU A 386 -9.50 -9.38 20.88
C GLU A 386 -10.99 -9.03 20.95
N MET A 387 -11.83 -10.04 20.80
CA MET A 387 -13.27 -9.87 20.97
C MET A 387 -13.64 -10.15 22.42
N LYS A 388 -14.14 -9.12 23.14
CA LYS A 388 -14.66 -9.24 24.49
C LYS A 388 -16.07 -8.66 24.53
N ASP A 389 -17.03 -9.46 24.96
CA ASP A 389 -18.45 -9.07 25.05
C ASP A 389 -19.00 -8.49 23.72
N GLY A 390 -18.60 -9.09 22.59
CA GLY A 390 -19.02 -8.64 21.25
C GLY A 390 -18.37 -7.35 20.74
N LYS A 391 -17.42 -6.77 21.51
CA LYS A 391 -16.67 -5.57 21.12
C LYS A 391 -15.20 -5.89 20.87
N LYS A 392 -14.61 -5.24 19.89
CA LYS A 392 -13.16 -5.27 19.68
C LYS A 392 -12.49 -4.40 20.74
N VAL A 393 -11.62 -4.99 21.56
CA VAL A 393 -10.82 -4.31 22.58
C VAL A 393 -9.34 -4.61 22.33
N LYS A 394 -8.45 -3.75 22.82
CA LYS A 394 -7.01 -4.02 22.78
C LYS A 394 -6.71 -5.24 23.66
N ALA A 395 -6.09 -6.25 23.06
CA ALA A 395 -5.70 -7.46 23.77
C ALA A 395 -4.56 -7.17 24.77
N THR A 396 -4.58 -7.87 25.89
CA THR A 396 -3.43 -7.90 26.80
C THR A 396 -2.41 -8.90 26.27
N PRO A 397 -1.13 -8.54 26.12
CA PRO A 397 -0.08 -9.47 25.74
C PRO A 397 -0.04 -10.68 26.69
N ARG A 398 0.31 -11.86 26.16
CA ARG A 398 0.39 -13.11 26.94
C ARG A 398 1.81 -13.60 27.11
N ALA A 399 2.77 -12.90 26.52
CA ALA A 399 4.19 -13.22 26.57
C ALA A 399 5.02 -11.94 26.38
N SER A 400 6.34 -12.05 26.51
CA SER A 400 7.29 -10.94 26.46
C SER A 400 7.23 -10.18 25.15
N ASP A 401 7.50 -8.87 25.22
CA ASP A 401 7.80 -8.04 24.05
C ASP A 401 9.18 -8.43 23.50
N LEU A 402 9.23 -8.76 22.21
CA LEU A 402 10.45 -9.26 21.55
C LEU A 402 11.22 -8.20 20.77
N ALA A 403 10.81 -6.94 20.82
CA ALA A 403 11.57 -5.87 20.16
C ALA A 403 12.94 -5.69 20.79
N GLY A 404 13.98 -5.87 19.98
CA GLY A 404 15.36 -5.84 20.44
C GLY A 404 15.80 -7.09 21.22
N PHE A 405 15.10 -8.21 21.10
CA PHE A 405 15.46 -9.49 21.73
C PHE A 405 16.95 -9.80 21.55
N ALA A 406 17.59 -10.28 22.63
CA ALA A 406 19.01 -10.63 22.71
C ALA A 406 20.00 -9.45 22.48
N THR A 407 19.54 -8.20 22.46
CA THR A 407 20.45 -7.05 22.56
C THR A 407 20.86 -6.78 23.99
N THR A 408 22.01 -6.12 24.19
CA THR A 408 22.49 -5.74 25.54
C THR A 408 21.42 -4.97 26.33
N LYS A 409 20.73 -4.03 25.68
CA LYS A 409 19.66 -3.25 26.30
C LYS A 409 18.48 -4.12 26.75
N TRP A 410 17.99 -4.99 25.86
CA TRP A 410 16.86 -5.87 26.16
C TRP A 410 17.18 -6.81 27.32
N LEU A 411 18.40 -7.40 27.31
CA LEU A 411 18.87 -8.29 28.37
C LEU A 411 19.08 -7.57 29.70
N ALA A 412 19.67 -6.37 29.70
CA ALA A 412 19.84 -5.59 30.92
C ALA A 412 18.51 -5.19 31.56
N GLU A 413 17.53 -4.78 30.75
CA GLU A 413 16.17 -4.48 31.24
C GLU A 413 15.48 -5.74 31.80
N PHE A 414 15.63 -6.88 31.12
CA PHE A 414 15.08 -8.16 31.57
C PHE A 414 15.70 -8.60 32.90
N LEU A 415 17.03 -8.56 33.03
CA LEU A 415 17.74 -8.93 34.25
C LEU A 415 17.39 -8.02 35.43
N THR A 416 17.07 -6.75 35.14
CA THR A 416 16.70 -5.78 36.18
C THR A 416 15.29 -6.01 36.72
N ASP A 417 14.32 -6.28 35.85
CA ASP A 417 12.92 -6.51 36.25
C ASP A 417 12.22 -7.53 35.34
N PRO A 418 12.44 -8.83 35.56
CA PRO A 418 11.75 -9.89 34.79
C PRO A 418 10.22 -9.84 34.93
N LYS A 419 9.69 -9.32 36.05
CA LYS A 419 8.25 -9.24 36.33
C LYS A 419 7.57 -8.04 35.66
N SER A 420 8.31 -7.18 34.97
CA SER A 420 7.68 -6.05 34.29
C SER A 420 6.70 -6.51 33.19
N PRO A 421 5.71 -5.67 32.85
CA PRO A 421 4.77 -5.96 31.74
C PRO A 421 5.46 -6.20 30.39
N LYS A 422 6.68 -5.70 30.20
CA LYS A 422 7.47 -5.94 28.98
C LYS A 422 7.92 -7.40 28.87
N PHE A 423 8.10 -8.11 29.97
CA PHE A 423 8.67 -9.46 30.01
C PHE A 423 7.65 -10.48 30.53
N PHE A 424 7.82 -10.95 31.76
CA PHE A 424 6.97 -12.01 32.33
C PHE A 424 5.69 -11.50 32.97
N GLY A 425 5.51 -10.18 33.16
CA GLY A 425 4.40 -9.63 33.95
C GLY A 425 3.00 -10.03 33.48
N HIS A 426 2.84 -10.42 32.21
CA HIS A 426 1.56 -10.90 31.65
C HIS A 426 1.39 -12.42 31.70
N LEU A 427 2.43 -13.17 32.06
CA LEU A 427 2.37 -14.65 32.07
C LEU A 427 1.40 -15.21 33.09
N GLY A 428 1.13 -14.51 34.19
CA GLY A 428 0.13 -14.93 35.19
C GLY A 428 -1.28 -15.15 34.63
N THR A 429 -1.59 -14.64 33.45
CA THR A 429 -2.84 -14.90 32.73
C THR A 429 -2.78 -16.11 31.78
N THR A 430 -1.60 -16.71 31.62
CA THR A 430 -1.35 -17.84 30.73
C THR A 430 -1.26 -19.13 31.52
N LYS A 431 -1.92 -20.19 31.06
CA LYS A 431 -1.88 -21.51 31.73
C LYS A 431 -0.43 -21.98 31.84
N GLY A 432 0.03 -22.21 33.06
CA GLY A 432 1.41 -22.59 33.39
C GLY A 432 2.40 -21.41 33.45
N GLY A 433 1.96 -20.18 33.13
CA GLY A 433 2.82 -19.01 33.17
C GLY A 433 3.21 -18.52 34.54
N ASP A 434 2.42 -18.88 35.60
CA ASP A 434 2.73 -18.55 36.99
C ASP A 434 4.08 -19.11 37.43
N ALA A 435 4.43 -20.31 36.95
CA ALA A 435 5.70 -20.95 37.27
C ALA A 435 6.92 -20.19 36.68
N ILE A 436 6.73 -19.45 35.58
CA ILE A 436 7.77 -18.60 35.00
C ILE A 436 7.76 -17.23 35.67
N LEU A 437 6.59 -16.64 35.88
CA LEU A 437 6.42 -15.33 36.52
C LEU A 437 7.00 -15.29 37.93
N ASN A 438 6.77 -16.35 38.70
CA ASN A 438 7.25 -16.51 40.06
C ASN A 438 8.37 -17.57 40.15
N GLY A 439 9.13 -17.75 39.08
CA GLY A 439 10.23 -18.70 39.02
C GLY A 439 11.59 -18.09 39.38
N ASP A 440 12.61 -18.92 39.27
CA ASP A 440 13.97 -18.68 39.77
C ASP A 440 14.59 -17.36 39.25
N MET A 441 14.34 -16.95 37.98
CA MET A 441 14.86 -15.69 37.47
C MET A 441 14.23 -14.45 38.11
N SER A 442 12.96 -14.53 38.47
CA SER A 442 12.27 -13.44 39.16
C SER A 442 12.73 -13.28 40.60
N ASP A 443 12.98 -14.39 41.26
CA ASP A 443 13.49 -14.44 42.63
C ASP A 443 14.97 -14.02 42.69
N TRP A 444 15.77 -14.42 41.66
CA TRP A 444 17.12 -14.01 41.50
C TRP A 444 17.24 -12.46 41.34
N ALA A 445 16.43 -11.88 40.47
CA ALA A 445 16.43 -10.41 40.25
C ALA A 445 16.06 -9.67 41.55
N ALA A 446 15.05 -10.16 42.29
CA ALA A 446 14.64 -9.57 43.56
C ALA A 446 15.74 -9.64 44.63
N SER A 447 16.52 -10.73 44.64
CA SER A 447 17.55 -10.97 45.65
C SER A 447 18.86 -10.22 45.36
N TYR A 448 19.28 -10.17 44.11
CA TYR A 448 20.64 -9.70 43.76
C TYR A 448 20.68 -8.34 43.04
N VAL A 449 19.58 -7.89 42.44
CA VAL A 449 19.54 -6.64 41.65
C VAL A 449 18.78 -5.50 42.35
N GLY A 450 17.91 -5.84 43.31
CA GLY A 450 17.13 -4.85 44.06
C GLY A 450 17.99 -3.86 44.87
N PRO A 451 17.38 -2.88 45.56
CA PRO A 451 18.08 -1.84 46.32
C PRO A 451 19.13 -2.36 47.32
N GLU A 452 18.86 -3.52 47.91
CA GLU A 452 19.75 -4.21 48.84
C GLU A 452 20.65 -5.24 48.13
N GLY A 453 20.46 -5.47 46.84
CA GLY A 453 21.20 -6.44 46.05
C GLY A 453 22.69 -6.07 45.91
N VAL A 454 23.53 -7.08 45.72
CA VAL A 454 24.98 -6.93 45.58
C VAL A 454 25.41 -6.45 44.18
N LEU A 455 24.59 -6.70 43.13
CA LEU A 455 24.92 -6.33 41.77
C LEU A 455 24.65 -4.85 41.51
N THR A 456 25.57 -4.22 40.82
CA THR A 456 25.44 -2.84 40.32
C THR A 456 24.80 -2.81 38.95
N LYS A 457 24.40 -1.63 38.50
CA LYS A 457 23.91 -1.44 37.14
C LYS A 457 24.97 -1.83 36.10
N GLU A 458 26.21 -1.51 36.38
CA GLU A 458 27.37 -1.83 35.53
C GLU A 458 27.61 -3.34 35.48
N ASP A 459 27.31 -4.10 36.53
CA ASP A 459 27.38 -5.57 36.55
C ASP A 459 26.29 -6.17 35.63
N ILE A 460 25.08 -5.65 35.72
CA ILE A 460 23.96 -6.08 34.87
C ILE A 460 24.23 -5.76 33.40
N GLU A 461 24.72 -4.56 33.08
CA GLU A 461 25.10 -4.19 31.72
C GLU A 461 26.25 -5.05 31.19
N ALA A 462 27.21 -5.41 32.03
CA ALA A 462 28.35 -6.24 31.66
C ALA A 462 27.95 -7.69 31.35
N VAL A 463 27.14 -8.32 32.21
CA VAL A 463 26.66 -9.68 31.93
C VAL A 463 25.68 -9.69 30.76
N ALA A 464 24.84 -8.68 30.60
CA ALA A 464 23.98 -8.52 29.43
C ALA A 464 24.79 -8.40 28.13
N ALA A 465 25.88 -7.64 28.14
CA ALA A 465 26.78 -7.51 26.98
C ALA A 465 27.51 -8.82 26.67
N LEU A 466 27.92 -9.57 27.70
CA LEU A 466 28.53 -10.89 27.54
C LEU A 466 27.56 -11.86 26.83
N VAL A 467 26.32 -11.94 27.28
CA VAL A 467 25.30 -12.81 26.67
C VAL A 467 24.91 -12.33 25.28
N ALA A 468 24.74 -11.00 25.07
CA ALA A 468 24.42 -10.41 23.78
C ALA A 468 25.50 -10.67 22.71
N ARG A 469 26.77 -10.84 23.12
CA ARG A 469 27.87 -11.19 22.21
C ARG A 469 27.65 -12.56 21.54
N GLU A 470 27.01 -13.51 22.24
CA GLU A 470 26.69 -14.83 21.69
C GLU A 470 25.69 -14.75 20.53
N ALA A 471 24.81 -13.76 20.54
CA ALA A 471 23.83 -13.54 19.48
C ALA A 471 24.49 -13.19 18.14
N LYS A 472 25.71 -12.62 18.14
CA LYS A 472 26.37 -12.08 16.95
C LYS A 472 25.45 -11.17 16.16
N HIS A 473 24.65 -10.37 16.88
CA HIS A 473 23.68 -9.48 16.26
C HIS A 473 24.41 -8.42 15.42
N ARG A 474 23.88 -8.08 14.24
CA ARG A 474 24.51 -7.13 13.33
C ARG A 474 24.77 -5.76 13.98
N ASP A 475 23.83 -5.30 14.78
CA ASP A 475 23.89 -3.99 15.46
C ASP A 475 24.49 -4.10 16.88
N PHE A 476 25.23 -5.20 17.17
CA PHE A 476 25.97 -5.32 18.42
C PHE A 476 27.13 -4.31 18.43
N GLU A 477 27.08 -3.36 19.35
CA GLU A 477 28.18 -2.43 19.56
C GLU A 477 29.31 -3.13 20.33
N PRO A 478 30.54 -3.19 19.78
CA PRO A 478 31.67 -3.79 20.46
C PRO A 478 31.92 -3.08 21.80
N VAL A 479 31.92 -3.84 22.87
CA VAL A 479 32.29 -3.33 24.21
C VAL A 479 33.73 -3.65 24.54
N SER A 480 34.34 -2.90 25.49
CA SER A 480 35.69 -3.13 25.90
C SER A 480 35.88 -4.52 26.56
N GLU A 481 37.07 -5.08 26.44
CA GLU A 481 37.41 -6.37 27.07
C GLU A 481 37.19 -6.32 28.59
N THR A 482 37.44 -5.17 29.22
CA THR A 482 37.17 -4.96 30.65
C THR A 482 35.70 -5.17 31.03
N VAL A 483 34.77 -4.72 30.19
CA VAL A 483 33.32 -4.97 30.39
C VAL A 483 33.02 -6.45 30.23
N ILE A 484 33.59 -7.12 29.25
CA ILE A 484 33.41 -8.55 29.02
C ILE A 484 33.95 -9.36 30.20
N GLN A 485 35.16 -9.06 30.70
CA GLN A 485 35.74 -9.73 31.87
C GLN A 485 34.90 -9.51 33.13
N ARG A 486 34.32 -8.32 33.32
CA ARG A 486 33.37 -8.06 34.40
C ARG A 486 32.11 -8.93 34.23
N GLY A 487 31.56 -9.05 33.00
CA GLY A 487 30.45 -9.92 32.68
C GLY A 487 30.73 -11.39 32.99
N ILE A 488 31.95 -11.88 32.67
CA ILE A 488 32.41 -13.24 33.00
C ILE A 488 32.44 -13.44 34.52
N SER A 489 32.94 -12.48 35.28
CA SER A 489 32.99 -12.62 36.75
C SER A 489 31.61 -12.67 37.38
N VAL A 490 30.63 -11.93 36.88
CA VAL A 490 29.22 -12.02 37.31
C VAL A 490 28.60 -13.36 36.90
N PHE A 491 28.89 -13.81 35.66
CA PHE A 491 28.32 -15.05 35.13
C PHE A 491 28.82 -16.27 35.85
N SER A 492 30.14 -16.38 36.10
CA SER A 492 30.78 -17.53 36.73
C SER A 492 30.86 -17.45 38.24
N GLY A 493 30.64 -16.26 38.84
CA GLY A 493 30.88 -16.02 40.28
C GLY A 493 32.37 -15.90 40.64
N LYS A 494 33.27 -16.26 39.71
CA LYS A 494 34.73 -16.27 39.96
C LYS A 494 35.29 -14.84 39.98
N GLU A 495 36.08 -14.53 41.07
CA GLU A 495 36.69 -13.21 41.24
C GLU A 495 35.71 -12.03 41.23
N PHE A 496 34.44 -12.25 41.59
CA PHE A 496 33.43 -11.20 41.65
C PHE A 496 33.79 -10.14 42.72
N LYS A 497 33.70 -8.86 42.32
CA LYS A 497 33.96 -7.71 43.21
C LYS A 497 32.65 -7.01 43.54
N ASP A 498 32.37 -6.85 44.82
CA ASP A 498 31.21 -6.11 45.30
C ASP A 498 31.30 -4.60 45.05
N LYS A 499 30.27 -3.86 45.50
CA LYS A 499 30.21 -2.38 45.40
C LYS A 499 31.40 -1.66 46.06
N THR A 500 32.14 -2.31 46.92
CA THR A 500 33.34 -1.75 47.60
C THR A 500 34.61 -2.12 46.88
N GLY A 501 34.57 -2.93 45.84
CA GLY A 501 35.71 -3.41 45.05
C GLY A 501 36.44 -4.60 45.70
N LYS A 502 35.88 -5.18 46.77
CA LYS A 502 36.40 -6.37 47.45
C LYS A 502 35.91 -7.63 46.72
N VAL A 503 36.78 -8.60 46.53
CA VAL A 503 36.43 -9.93 46.03
C VAL A 503 35.58 -10.62 47.08
N VAL A 504 34.38 -11.04 46.71
CA VAL A 504 33.44 -11.75 47.61
C VAL A 504 32.97 -13.02 46.91
N ASP A 505 32.56 -13.98 47.73
CA ASP A 505 31.88 -15.18 47.22
C ASP A 505 30.48 -14.78 46.78
N PHE A 506 30.20 -14.92 45.51
CA PHE A 506 28.90 -14.56 44.91
C PHE A 506 28.10 -15.82 44.60
N ASP A 507 27.15 -16.12 45.45
CA ASP A 507 26.31 -17.31 45.36
C ASP A 507 25.17 -17.21 44.36
N GLY A 508 24.94 -16.05 43.77
CA GLY A 508 23.92 -15.77 42.73
C GLY A 508 24.45 -15.79 41.29
N TYR A 509 25.53 -16.50 41.01
CA TYR A 509 26.10 -16.50 39.66
C TYR A 509 25.29 -17.30 38.65
N CYS A 510 25.30 -16.86 37.41
CA CYS A 510 24.41 -17.37 36.35
C CYS A 510 24.73 -18.82 35.93
N ALA A 511 25.99 -19.24 36.03
CA ALA A 511 26.45 -20.56 35.59
C ALA A 511 25.88 -21.70 36.43
N GLN A 512 25.30 -21.43 37.62
CA GLN A 512 24.56 -22.45 38.37
C GLN A 512 23.39 -23.05 37.60
N CYS A 513 22.74 -22.24 36.76
CA CYS A 513 21.53 -22.65 36.04
C CYS A 513 21.72 -22.62 34.52
N HIS A 514 22.55 -21.71 33.99
CA HIS A 514 22.74 -21.48 32.58
C HIS A 514 24.10 -21.95 32.06
N ALA A 515 24.13 -22.76 31.02
CA ALA A 515 25.35 -23.13 30.33
C ALA A 515 25.78 -22.03 29.34
N MET A 516 27.03 -21.60 29.41
CA MET A 516 27.66 -20.71 28.43
C MET A 516 29.18 -20.83 28.48
N LYS A 517 29.79 -21.45 27.47
CA LYS A 517 31.23 -21.67 27.40
C LYS A 517 32.08 -20.40 27.46
N ALA A 518 31.55 -19.29 26.93
CA ALA A 518 32.20 -17.99 26.96
C ALA A 518 32.20 -17.35 28.38
N GLY A 519 31.26 -17.76 29.26
CA GLY A 519 31.16 -17.30 30.64
C GLY A 519 31.88 -18.20 31.61
N ASP A 520 31.73 -19.52 31.50
CA ASP A 520 32.48 -20.53 32.26
C ASP A 520 32.71 -21.78 31.40
N PRO A 521 33.97 -22.01 30.95
CA PRO A 521 34.30 -23.17 30.13
C PRO A 521 34.27 -24.50 30.86
N GLU A 522 34.35 -24.51 32.17
CA GLU A 522 34.49 -25.68 33.01
C GLU A 522 33.14 -26.23 33.54
N GLU A 523 32.09 -25.37 33.54
CA GLU A 523 30.77 -25.78 33.98
C GLU A 523 29.91 -26.29 32.80
N GLU A 524 29.42 -27.51 32.91
CA GLU A 524 28.49 -28.12 31.96
C GLU A 524 27.05 -27.58 32.08
N GLY A 525 26.81 -26.62 32.94
CA GLY A 525 25.53 -25.93 33.16
C GLY A 525 24.35 -26.87 33.50
N GLY A 526 23.60 -26.56 34.51
CA GLY A 526 22.72 -27.49 35.20
C GLY A 526 21.41 -27.90 34.53
N GLY A 527 21.14 -27.68 33.26
CA GLY A 527 19.89 -28.14 32.60
C GLY A 527 18.57 -27.58 33.18
N ALA A 528 18.65 -26.66 34.14
CA ALA A 528 17.49 -26.09 34.81
C ALA A 528 16.93 -24.85 34.09
N ALA A 529 17.71 -24.27 33.18
CA ALA A 529 17.44 -23.01 32.46
C ALA A 529 17.97 -23.06 31.04
N PRO A 530 17.58 -22.13 30.14
CA PRO A 530 18.05 -22.09 28.77
C PRO A 530 19.58 -22.00 28.65
N ASP A 531 20.13 -22.78 27.70
CA ASP A 531 21.53 -22.74 27.31
C ASP A 531 21.81 -21.45 26.51
N PHE A 532 22.82 -20.69 26.94
CA PHE A 532 23.22 -19.42 26.32
C PHE A 532 24.30 -19.59 25.25
N ASN A 533 24.78 -20.81 24.96
CA ASN A 533 25.69 -21.04 23.84
C ASN A 533 25.03 -20.65 22.52
N GLY A 534 25.50 -19.57 21.89
CA GLY A 534 24.91 -19.01 20.69
C GLY A 534 23.54 -18.36 20.89
N TYR A 535 23.17 -17.99 22.12
CA TYR A 535 21.88 -17.36 22.46
C TYR A 535 21.54 -16.21 21.53
N GLY A 536 20.32 -16.21 20.98
CA GLY A 536 19.86 -15.19 20.03
C GLY A 536 20.49 -15.26 18.65
N SER A 537 21.41 -16.22 18.34
CA SER A 537 21.91 -16.44 16.99
C SER A 537 20.81 -16.96 16.06
N GLU A 538 21.01 -16.88 14.75
CA GLU A 538 20.07 -17.40 13.75
C GLU A 538 19.72 -18.87 14.02
N LYS A 539 20.73 -19.67 14.31
CA LYS A 539 20.55 -21.10 14.63
C LYS A 539 19.79 -21.29 15.94
N TRP A 540 20.16 -20.60 17.00
CA TRP A 540 19.53 -20.74 18.30
C TRP A 540 18.04 -20.35 18.23
N LEU A 541 17.69 -19.21 17.61
CA LEU A 541 16.31 -18.78 17.42
C LEU A 541 15.51 -19.76 16.57
N SER A 542 16.09 -20.26 15.50
CA SER A 542 15.43 -21.24 14.62
C SER A 542 15.14 -22.55 15.35
N ASP A 543 16.12 -23.08 16.10
CA ASP A 543 15.97 -24.29 16.89
C ASP A 543 14.94 -24.10 18.03
N PHE A 544 14.98 -22.95 18.70
CA PHE A 544 14.05 -22.60 19.76
C PHE A 544 12.60 -22.50 19.26
N ILE A 545 12.34 -21.79 18.17
CA ILE A 545 10.99 -21.65 17.61
C ILE A 545 10.46 -23.00 17.15
N ARG A 546 11.31 -23.90 16.65
CA ARG A 546 10.94 -25.26 16.24
C ARG A 546 10.63 -26.18 17.42
N ASN A 547 11.39 -26.07 18.49
CA ASN A 547 11.24 -26.95 19.64
C ASN A 547 11.56 -26.24 20.96
N PRO A 548 10.67 -25.33 21.44
CA PRO A 548 10.92 -24.56 22.65
C PRO A 548 10.95 -25.41 23.93
N ALA A 549 10.39 -26.64 23.89
CA ALA A 549 10.44 -27.61 24.99
C ALA A 549 11.69 -28.51 24.93
N GLY A 550 12.64 -28.25 24.02
CA GLY A 550 13.91 -28.98 23.99
C GLY A 550 14.72 -28.80 25.29
N GLU A 551 15.54 -29.78 25.64
CA GLU A 551 16.39 -29.78 26.87
C GLU A 551 17.33 -28.55 26.95
N LYS A 552 17.75 -28.01 25.81
CA LYS A 552 18.57 -26.79 25.72
C LYS A 552 17.81 -25.50 26.01
N PHE A 553 16.50 -25.55 26.10
CA PHE A 553 15.63 -24.39 26.23
C PHE A 553 14.82 -24.46 27.56
N TYR A 554 13.50 -24.51 27.47
CA TYR A 554 12.66 -24.44 28.66
C TYR A 554 12.20 -25.82 29.19
N GLY A 555 12.49 -26.93 28.47
CA GLY A 555 12.10 -28.27 28.88
C GLY A 555 10.61 -28.38 29.22
N GLU A 556 10.32 -29.02 30.35
CA GLU A 556 8.95 -29.19 30.87
C GLU A 556 8.29 -27.90 31.36
N LYS A 557 9.07 -26.84 31.65
CA LYS A 557 8.56 -25.52 32.04
C LYS A 557 8.07 -24.69 30.83
N ASN A 558 8.21 -25.22 29.60
CA ASN A 558 7.82 -24.52 28.40
C ASN A 558 6.31 -24.28 28.28
N VAL A 559 5.92 -23.06 27.93
CA VAL A 559 4.54 -22.67 27.64
C VAL A 559 4.34 -22.22 26.17
N MET A 560 5.43 -22.01 25.43
CA MET A 560 5.38 -21.62 24.04
C MET A 560 5.10 -22.82 23.13
N PRO A 561 4.15 -22.74 22.17
CA PRO A 561 3.92 -23.84 21.24
C PRO A 561 5.10 -24.00 20.27
N ALA A 562 5.36 -25.25 19.86
CA ALA A 562 6.30 -25.54 18.78
C ALA A 562 5.69 -25.19 17.42
N PHE A 563 6.50 -24.59 16.53
CA PHE A 563 6.10 -24.27 15.17
C PHE A 563 6.73 -25.27 14.18
N GLU A 564 5.97 -26.30 13.86
CA GLU A 564 6.33 -27.29 12.84
C GLU A 564 6.41 -26.67 11.44
N GLU A 565 7.08 -27.34 10.49
CA GLU A 565 7.25 -26.85 9.11
C GLU A 565 5.91 -26.70 8.39
N SER A 566 4.90 -27.46 8.74
CA SER A 566 3.52 -27.36 8.24
C SER A 566 2.82 -26.04 8.62
N LYS A 567 3.20 -25.42 9.73
CA LYS A 567 2.64 -24.15 10.25
C LYS A 567 3.49 -22.94 9.88
N LEU A 568 4.81 -23.09 9.94
CA LEU A 568 5.77 -22.04 9.63
C LEU A 568 6.86 -22.66 8.72
N SER A 569 6.83 -22.33 7.44
CA SER A 569 7.77 -22.88 6.47
C SER A 569 9.23 -22.59 6.86
N LYS A 570 10.19 -23.36 6.36
CA LYS A 570 11.61 -23.10 6.58
C LYS A 570 12.02 -21.72 6.05
N HIS A 571 11.44 -21.33 4.91
CA HIS A 571 11.66 -20.03 4.31
C HIS A 571 11.16 -18.89 5.20
N ASP A 572 9.89 -18.97 5.66
CA ASP A 572 9.30 -17.94 6.52
C ASP A 572 10.01 -17.83 7.87
N LEU A 573 10.41 -18.98 8.46
CA LEU A 573 11.20 -18.96 9.68
C LEU A 573 12.54 -18.22 9.50
N ASN A 574 13.22 -18.46 8.39
CA ASN A 574 14.48 -17.76 8.08
C ASN A 574 14.26 -16.24 7.95
N LEU A 575 13.21 -15.82 7.24
CA LEU A 575 12.86 -14.41 7.08
C LEU A 575 12.49 -13.76 8.42
N LEU A 576 11.70 -14.45 9.24
CA LEU A 576 11.32 -13.99 10.58
C LEU A 576 12.55 -13.79 11.46
N VAL A 577 13.42 -14.79 11.55
CA VAL A 577 14.64 -14.74 12.38
C VAL A 577 15.58 -13.63 11.92
N LYS A 578 15.80 -13.49 10.61
CA LYS A 578 16.61 -12.40 10.07
C LYS A 578 16.01 -11.03 10.38
N TRP A 579 14.68 -10.91 10.31
CA TRP A 579 14.02 -9.66 10.69
C TRP A 579 14.19 -9.37 12.19
N MET A 580 13.96 -10.33 13.06
CA MET A 580 14.15 -10.16 14.50
C MET A 580 15.58 -9.73 14.86
N ARG A 581 16.56 -10.15 14.06
CA ARG A 581 18.00 -9.85 14.23
C ARG A 581 18.47 -8.60 13.49
N GLY A 582 17.58 -7.86 12.80
CA GLY A 582 17.96 -6.69 12.00
C GLY A 582 18.78 -7.00 10.74
N GLU A 583 18.78 -8.25 10.26
CA GLU A 583 19.60 -8.75 9.17
C GLU A 583 18.85 -8.66 7.83
N TRP A 584 18.78 -7.48 7.28
CA TRP A 584 18.28 -7.21 5.93
C TRP A 584 19.23 -6.29 5.18
N GLN A 585 19.09 -6.26 3.87
CA GLN A 585 19.87 -5.37 3.02
C GLN A 585 19.53 -3.91 3.33
N ARG A 586 20.56 -3.10 3.57
CA ARG A 586 20.45 -1.67 3.86
C ARG A 586 21.25 -0.89 2.81
N PRO A 587 20.92 0.37 2.49
CA PRO A 587 21.78 1.22 1.68
C PRO A 587 23.16 1.34 2.27
N LYS A 588 24.12 1.51 1.41
CA LYS A 588 25.47 1.89 1.83
C LYS A 588 25.39 3.35 2.31
N VAL A 589 25.53 3.57 3.59
CA VAL A 589 25.74 4.90 4.13
C VAL A 589 27.11 5.32 3.64
N GLU A 590 27.21 6.21 2.67
CA GLU A 590 28.46 6.90 2.37
C GLU A 590 28.82 7.71 3.62
N LYS A 591 29.96 7.33 4.25
CA LYS A 591 30.50 8.00 5.42
C LYS A 591 31.16 9.31 5.01
#